data_e3e99aa8ff0df763fa91bbe15bd9d9e5
#
_entry.id   e3e99aa8ff0df763fa91bbe15bd9d9e5
#
_cell.length_a   1.000
_cell.length_b   1.000
_cell.length_c   1.000
_cell.angle_alpha   90.00
_cell.angle_beta   90.00
_cell.angle_gamma   90.00
#
_symmetry.space_group_name_H-M   'P 1'
#
loop_
_entity.id
_entity.type
_entity.pdbx_description
1 polymer ?
#
loop_
_entity_poly.entity_id
_entity_poly.type
_entity_poly.pdbx_seq_one_letter_code
_entity_poly.pdbx_strand_id
1 'polypeptide(L)'
;MSWRWFLGPRRLGVLTLAVALAACAGRAPPPSLKARPSGEACYGALAERGAEFARVAPPANGRCRVRDGVSLVRGIAALDRPAVMDCQLALALNDFEREVVQPAASRNFGRKATRIRYFGAYSCRPVAGQAGRLSEHAFGRAIDLAGFELEDGTAIVVKDHWQGGGKRARFLREITNGACRHFSVVLTPDSDRDHWNHIHLDVGPSTRCAP
;
A
#
# COMPACT_ATOMS: atom_id res chain seq x y z
N MET A 1 54.65 62.10 43.96
CA MET A 1 53.30 61.57 43.60
C MET A 1 53.42 60.87 42.30
N SER A 2 53.56 59.52 42.29
CA SER A 2 53.86 58.69 41.15
C SER A 2 52.63 57.88 40.80
N TRP A 3 52.10 58.03 39.60
CA TRP A 3 50.97 57.23 39.07
C TRP A 3 51.56 56.13 38.20
N ARG A 4 51.36 54.84 38.62
CA ARG A 4 51.71 53.66 37.84
C ARG A 4 50.48 53.15 37.13
N TRP A 5 50.55 53.14 35.83
CA TRP A 5 49.53 52.53 34.93
C TRP A 5 49.80 51.03 34.87
N PHE A 6 48.82 50.19 35.29
CA PHE A 6 48.83 48.76 35.09
C PHE A 6 48.14 48.42 33.76
N LEU A 7 48.91 47.96 32.77
CA LEU A 7 48.41 47.36 31.56
C LEU A 7 48.15 45.88 31.81
N GLY A 8 46.89 45.47 31.88
CA GLY A 8 46.48 44.05 31.93
C GLY A 8 46.54 43.36 30.56
N PRO A 9 46.82 42.06 30.47
CA PRO A 9 46.91 41.35 29.18
C PRO A 9 45.53 41.16 28.54
N ARG A 10 45.41 41.60 27.28
CA ARG A 10 44.26 41.32 26.41
C ARG A 10 44.25 39.83 26.04
N ARG A 11 43.27 39.09 26.54
CA ARG A 11 42.99 37.73 26.07
C ARG A 11 42.32 37.80 24.70
N LEU A 12 43.00 37.34 23.64
CA LEU A 12 42.41 37.06 22.36
C LEU A 12 41.49 35.85 22.50
N GLY A 13 40.19 36.07 22.42
CA GLY A 13 39.21 35.00 22.31
C GLY A 13 39.23 34.41 20.89
N VAL A 14 39.67 33.16 20.79
CA VAL A 14 39.57 32.40 19.54
C VAL A 14 38.09 31.99 19.38
N LEU A 15 37.41 32.63 18.41
CA LEU A 15 36.06 32.24 18.01
C LEU A 15 36.16 30.96 17.15
N THR A 16 35.90 29.81 17.71
CA THR A 16 35.77 28.56 16.95
C THR A 16 34.41 28.55 16.26
N LEU A 17 34.43 28.74 14.96
CA LEU A 17 33.24 28.60 14.09
C LEU A 17 32.92 27.10 13.99
N ALA A 18 31.90 26.63 14.70
CA ALA A 18 31.37 25.28 14.55
C ALA A 18 30.55 25.20 13.23
N VAL A 19 31.14 24.65 12.20
CA VAL A 19 30.42 24.30 10.96
C VAL A 19 29.52 23.11 11.26
N ALA A 20 28.23 23.35 11.39
CA ALA A 20 27.23 22.29 11.47
C ALA A 20 27.10 21.64 10.07
N LEU A 21 27.70 20.46 9.90
CA LEU A 21 27.45 19.59 8.78
C LEU A 21 26.02 19.07 8.91
N ALA A 22 25.09 19.68 8.16
CA ALA A 22 23.75 19.12 7.94
C ALA A 22 23.91 17.80 7.18
N ALA A 23 23.92 16.68 7.91
CA ALA A 23 23.84 15.37 7.33
C ALA A 23 22.52 15.29 6.54
N CYS A 24 22.58 15.22 5.22
CA CYS A 24 21.46 14.78 4.41
C CYS A 24 21.10 13.36 4.86
N ALA A 25 20.10 13.27 5.73
CA ALA A 25 19.49 11.99 6.12
C ALA A 25 18.88 11.41 4.84
N GLY A 26 19.62 10.55 4.17
CA GLY A 26 19.14 9.76 3.06
C GLY A 26 17.87 9.05 3.50
N ARG A 27 16.80 9.18 2.73
CA ARG A 27 15.53 8.49 2.98
C ARG A 27 15.86 7.00 3.10
N ALA A 28 15.53 6.40 4.24
CA ALA A 28 15.74 4.96 4.44
C ALA A 28 15.10 4.20 3.26
N PRO A 29 15.77 3.18 2.71
CA PRO A 29 15.18 2.37 1.65
C PRO A 29 13.85 1.81 2.14
N PRO A 30 12.83 1.69 1.26
CA PRO A 30 11.55 1.11 1.65
C PRO A 30 11.81 -0.29 2.24
N PRO A 31 11.07 -0.68 3.31
CA PRO A 31 11.25 -2.01 3.88
C PRO A 31 11.06 -3.05 2.78
N SER A 32 12.04 -3.97 2.66
CA SER A 32 11.94 -5.07 1.72
C SER A 32 10.63 -5.80 1.95
N LEU A 33 9.83 -5.96 0.90
CA LEU A 33 8.60 -6.73 0.97
C LEU A 33 8.94 -8.13 1.51
N LYS A 34 8.27 -8.54 2.58
CA LYS A 34 8.45 -9.88 3.15
C LYS A 34 8.20 -10.91 2.05
N ALA A 35 9.14 -11.83 1.86
CA ALA A 35 8.93 -12.96 0.96
C ALA A 35 7.68 -13.73 1.41
N ARG A 36 6.73 -13.91 0.50
CA ARG A 36 5.51 -14.66 0.78
C ARG A 36 5.63 -16.09 0.30
N PRO A 37 5.05 -17.06 1.02
CA PRO A 37 5.03 -18.43 0.58
C PRO A 37 4.26 -18.59 -0.74
N SER A 38 4.48 -19.69 -1.45
CA SER A 38 3.77 -20.09 -2.67
C SER A 38 3.23 -21.51 -2.54
N GLY A 39 2.38 -21.95 -3.46
CA GLY A 39 1.80 -23.29 -3.47
C GLY A 39 1.03 -23.61 -2.18
N GLU A 40 1.15 -24.86 -1.70
CA GLU A 40 0.45 -25.35 -0.51
C GLU A 40 0.72 -24.50 0.74
N ALA A 41 1.96 -24.04 0.92
CA ALA A 41 2.30 -23.19 2.06
C ALA A 41 1.57 -21.82 2.03
N CYS A 42 1.27 -21.30 0.84
CA CYS A 42 0.47 -20.09 0.69
C CYS A 42 -1.00 -20.32 1.07
N TYR A 43 -1.59 -21.40 0.58
CA TYR A 43 -2.98 -21.75 0.92
C TYR A 43 -3.14 -22.03 2.43
N GLY A 44 -2.19 -22.73 3.04
CA GLY A 44 -2.15 -22.95 4.49
C GLY A 44 -2.09 -21.64 5.26
N ALA A 45 -1.17 -20.75 4.89
CA ALA A 45 -1.02 -19.45 5.52
C ALA A 45 -2.26 -18.55 5.36
N LEU A 46 -2.99 -18.64 4.24
CA LEU A 46 -4.22 -17.90 4.02
C LEU A 46 -5.37 -18.46 4.89
N ALA A 47 -5.48 -19.80 5.00
CA ALA A 47 -6.44 -20.46 5.87
C ALA A 47 -6.20 -20.16 7.37
N GLU A 48 -4.94 -20.19 7.82
CA GLU A 48 -4.55 -19.81 9.19
C GLU A 48 -4.94 -18.36 9.55
N ARG A 49 -5.01 -17.48 8.57
CA ARG A 49 -5.50 -16.09 8.74
C ARG A 49 -7.03 -15.99 8.79
N GLY A 50 -7.74 -17.09 8.65
CA GLY A 50 -9.20 -17.16 8.65
C GLY A 50 -9.83 -16.60 7.37
N ALA A 51 -9.11 -16.59 6.26
CA ALA A 51 -9.66 -16.16 4.98
C ALA A 51 -10.62 -17.21 4.41
N GLU A 52 -11.70 -16.74 3.79
CA GLU A 52 -12.67 -17.55 3.06
C GLU A 52 -12.34 -17.53 1.57
N PHE A 53 -11.91 -18.66 1.03
CA PHE A 53 -11.51 -18.79 -0.37
C PHE A 53 -11.70 -20.20 -0.91
N ALA A 54 -11.80 -20.32 -2.23
CA ALA A 54 -11.69 -21.57 -2.95
C ALA A 54 -10.41 -21.58 -3.77
N ARG A 55 -9.74 -22.74 -3.88
CA ARG A 55 -8.68 -22.93 -4.86
C ARG A 55 -9.29 -23.00 -6.24
N VAL A 56 -8.72 -22.31 -7.19
CA VAL A 56 -9.20 -22.29 -8.58
C VAL A 56 -8.06 -22.62 -9.52
N ALA A 57 -8.35 -23.47 -10.51
CA ALA A 57 -7.46 -23.64 -11.64
C ALA A 57 -7.51 -22.33 -12.45
N PRO A 58 -6.36 -21.65 -12.63
CA PRO A 58 -6.37 -20.39 -13.34
C PRO A 58 -6.77 -20.60 -14.79
N PRO A 59 -7.57 -19.68 -15.36
CA PRO A 59 -7.79 -19.71 -16.79
C PRO A 59 -6.44 -19.47 -17.48
N ALA A 60 -5.94 -20.50 -18.17
CA ALA A 60 -4.76 -20.37 -19.01
C ALA A 60 -5.18 -19.78 -20.36
N ASN A 61 -4.79 -18.55 -20.63
CA ASN A 61 -5.03 -17.87 -21.89
C ASN A 61 -3.72 -17.27 -22.41
N GLY A 62 -3.06 -17.98 -23.31
CA GLY A 62 -1.81 -17.55 -23.89
C GLY A 62 -0.72 -17.28 -22.83
N ARG A 63 -0.26 -16.03 -22.74
CA ARG A 63 0.75 -15.60 -21.77
C ARG A 63 0.19 -15.25 -20.39
N CYS A 64 -1.15 -15.14 -20.26
CA CYS A 64 -1.79 -14.84 -19.00
C CYS A 64 -1.82 -16.09 -18.12
N ARG A 65 -1.36 -15.97 -16.87
CA ARG A 65 -1.29 -17.11 -15.97
C ARG A 65 -1.39 -16.65 -14.50
N VAL A 66 -2.32 -17.22 -13.78
CA VAL A 66 -2.33 -17.16 -12.31
C VAL A 66 -1.64 -18.44 -11.81
N ARG A 67 -0.63 -18.36 -10.99
CA ARG A 67 0.16 -19.53 -10.59
C ARG A 67 -0.54 -20.35 -9.50
N ASP A 68 -0.83 -19.70 -8.39
CA ASP A 68 -1.45 -20.30 -7.20
C ASP A 68 -2.83 -19.69 -7.01
N GLY A 69 -3.79 -20.06 -7.89
CA GLY A 69 -5.08 -19.38 -8.00
C GLY A 69 -6.00 -19.60 -6.80
N VAL A 70 -6.58 -18.51 -6.32
CA VAL A 70 -7.67 -18.50 -5.36
C VAL A 70 -8.82 -17.64 -5.85
N SER A 71 -10.05 -18.05 -5.51
CA SER A 71 -11.24 -17.18 -5.54
C SER A 71 -11.50 -16.72 -4.11
N LEU A 72 -11.02 -15.51 -3.78
CA LEU A 72 -11.15 -14.93 -2.44
C LEU A 72 -12.54 -14.34 -2.26
N VAL A 73 -13.25 -14.76 -1.22
CA VAL A 73 -14.57 -14.24 -0.81
C VAL A 73 -14.40 -13.20 0.29
N ARG A 74 -13.54 -13.52 1.27
CA ARG A 74 -13.30 -12.71 2.45
C ARG A 74 -11.87 -12.86 2.95
N GLY A 75 -11.21 -11.73 3.21
CA GLY A 75 -10.05 -11.66 4.08
C GLY A 75 -10.50 -11.42 5.52
N ILE A 76 -10.30 -10.22 6.04
CA ILE A 76 -10.95 -9.73 7.28
C ILE A 76 -12.33 -9.14 6.91
N ALA A 77 -12.37 -8.24 5.92
CA ALA A 77 -13.58 -7.75 5.31
C ALA A 77 -13.99 -8.64 4.13
N ALA A 78 -15.29 -8.74 3.86
CA ALA A 78 -15.79 -9.42 2.67
C ALA A 78 -15.48 -8.59 1.41
N LEU A 79 -15.12 -9.26 0.32
CA LEU A 79 -15.15 -8.61 -0.98
C LEU A 79 -16.61 -8.44 -1.45
N ASP A 80 -16.91 -7.42 -2.23
CA ASP A 80 -18.26 -7.19 -2.77
C ASP A 80 -18.72 -8.31 -3.71
N ARG A 81 -17.80 -9.09 -4.26
CA ARG A 81 -17.97 -10.34 -5.00
C ARG A 81 -16.69 -11.18 -4.89
N PRO A 82 -16.73 -12.51 -5.14
CA PRO A 82 -15.51 -13.34 -5.16
C PRO A 82 -14.51 -12.84 -6.21
N ALA A 83 -13.23 -12.75 -5.84
CA ALA A 83 -12.16 -12.26 -6.69
C ALA A 83 -11.15 -13.36 -7.00
N VAL A 84 -10.95 -13.66 -8.30
CA VAL A 84 -9.88 -14.55 -8.74
C VAL A 84 -8.55 -13.82 -8.70
N MET A 85 -7.57 -14.36 -7.96
CA MET A 85 -6.25 -13.77 -7.82
C MET A 85 -5.19 -14.83 -7.47
N ASP A 86 -3.93 -14.43 -7.53
CA ASP A 86 -2.81 -15.24 -7.01
C ASP A 86 -2.86 -15.25 -5.47
N CYS A 87 -2.53 -16.38 -4.86
CA CYS A 87 -2.54 -16.55 -3.42
C CYS A 87 -1.63 -15.55 -2.69
N GLN A 88 -0.50 -15.15 -3.29
CA GLN A 88 0.39 -14.15 -2.68
C GLN A 88 -0.27 -12.76 -2.63
N LEU A 89 -1.10 -12.41 -3.62
CA LEU A 89 -1.89 -11.19 -3.57
C LEU A 89 -2.96 -11.28 -2.47
N ALA A 90 -3.64 -12.42 -2.34
CA ALA A 90 -4.63 -12.64 -1.29
C ALA A 90 -4.03 -12.53 0.11
N LEU A 91 -2.81 -13.08 0.33
CA LEU A 91 -2.06 -12.90 1.58
C LEU A 91 -1.69 -11.45 1.83
N ALA A 92 -1.19 -10.74 0.79
CA ALA A 92 -0.87 -9.33 0.89
C ALA A 92 -2.08 -8.48 1.28
N LEU A 93 -3.23 -8.76 0.68
CA LEU A 93 -4.48 -8.07 0.96
C LEU A 93 -4.95 -8.34 2.40
N ASN A 94 -4.90 -9.60 2.86
CA ASN A 94 -5.28 -9.94 4.22
C ASN A 94 -4.38 -9.27 5.27
N ASP A 95 -3.05 -9.29 5.06
CA ASP A 95 -2.10 -8.61 5.96
C ASP A 95 -2.30 -7.07 5.93
N PHE A 96 -2.55 -6.49 4.75
CA PHE A 96 -2.90 -5.07 4.59
C PHE A 96 -4.20 -4.70 5.32
N GLU A 97 -5.23 -5.52 5.20
CA GLU A 97 -6.47 -5.32 5.96
C GLU A 97 -6.20 -5.29 7.45
N ARG A 98 -5.47 -6.27 7.98
CA ARG A 98 -5.18 -6.43 9.41
C ARG A 98 -4.33 -5.29 9.95
N GLU A 99 -3.25 -4.95 9.25
CA GLU A 99 -2.21 -4.05 9.77
C GLU A 99 -2.46 -2.58 9.41
N VAL A 100 -3.30 -2.30 8.41
CA VAL A 100 -3.51 -0.95 7.88
C VAL A 100 -4.98 -0.56 7.86
N VAL A 101 -5.83 -1.30 7.13
CA VAL A 101 -7.22 -0.88 6.88
C VAL A 101 -8.03 -0.86 8.18
N GLN A 102 -8.01 -1.93 8.96
CA GLN A 102 -8.78 -2.02 10.20
C GLN A 102 -8.33 -0.98 11.24
N PRO A 103 -7.03 -0.80 11.50
CA PRO A 103 -6.59 0.26 12.39
C PRO A 103 -6.95 1.67 11.90
N ALA A 104 -6.84 1.95 10.59
CA ALA A 104 -7.22 3.24 10.02
C ALA A 104 -8.72 3.50 10.13
N ALA A 105 -9.56 2.49 9.88
CA ALA A 105 -11.02 2.58 10.05
C ALA A 105 -11.39 2.88 11.51
N SER A 106 -10.76 2.18 12.45
CA SER A 106 -10.96 2.42 13.89
C SER A 106 -10.55 3.84 14.29
N ARG A 107 -9.36 4.33 13.85
CA ARG A 107 -8.89 5.70 14.20
C ARG A 107 -9.76 6.79 13.63
N ASN A 108 -10.19 6.66 12.39
CA ASN A 108 -10.95 7.72 11.70
C ASN A 108 -12.45 7.70 12.02
N PHE A 109 -13.01 6.52 12.32
CA PHE A 109 -14.46 6.35 12.43
C PHE A 109 -14.92 5.66 13.73
N GLY A 110 -14.02 5.03 14.49
CA GLY A 110 -14.40 4.18 15.64
C GLY A 110 -15.15 2.92 15.22
N ARG A 111 -14.95 2.46 13.98
CA ARG A 111 -15.68 1.36 13.32
C ARG A 111 -14.71 0.46 12.57
N LYS A 112 -15.16 -0.78 12.28
CA LYS A 112 -14.41 -1.72 11.42
C LYS A 112 -14.84 -1.58 9.97
N ALA A 113 -13.93 -1.83 9.05
CA ALA A 113 -14.26 -2.06 7.64
C ALA A 113 -14.79 -3.50 7.50
N THR A 114 -15.97 -3.65 6.94
CA THR A 114 -16.66 -4.94 6.79
C THR A 114 -16.72 -5.41 5.35
N ARG A 115 -16.56 -4.48 4.39
CA ARG A 115 -16.59 -4.78 2.96
C ARG A 115 -15.56 -3.97 2.19
N ILE A 116 -14.95 -4.63 1.21
CA ILE A 116 -14.08 -4.02 0.20
C ILE A 116 -14.81 -4.06 -1.14
N ARG A 117 -14.93 -2.92 -1.80
CA ARG A 117 -15.41 -2.78 -3.18
C ARG A 117 -14.21 -2.67 -4.10
N TYR A 118 -14.22 -3.41 -5.21
CA TYR A 118 -13.13 -3.40 -6.18
C TYR A 118 -13.65 -3.43 -7.62
N PHE A 119 -12.87 -2.92 -8.57
CA PHE A 119 -13.21 -2.95 -9.99
C PHE A 119 -12.74 -4.21 -10.68
N GLY A 120 -11.52 -4.66 -10.39
CA GLY A 120 -10.93 -5.83 -11.01
C GLY A 120 -9.79 -6.44 -10.20
N ALA A 121 -9.58 -7.75 -10.37
CA ALA A 121 -8.41 -8.48 -9.90
C ALA A 121 -7.77 -9.20 -11.08
N TYR A 122 -8.20 -10.42 -11.47
CA TYR A 122 -7.71 -11.07 -12.66
C TYR A 122 -8.31 -10.47 -13.94
N SER A 123 -7.45 -10.10 -14.89
CA SER A 123 -7.85 -9.66 -16.23
C SER A 123 -6.70 -9.87 -17.23
N CYS A 124 -6.89 -10.74 -18.21
CA CYS A 124 -5.89 -11.02 -19.24
C CYS A 124 -5.83 -9.86 -20.25
N ARG A 125 -5.03 -8.86 -19.97
CA ARG A 125 -4.88 -7.66 -20.80
C ARG A 125 -3.46 -7.09 -20.74
N PRO A 126 -3.00 -6.34 -21.74
CA PRO A 126 -1.77 -5.56 -21.64
C PRO A 126 -1.95 -4.37 -20.68
N VAL A 127 -0.83 -3.76 -20.30
CA VAL A 127 -0.81 -2.44 -19.66
C VAL A 127 -1.37 -1.42 -20.66
N ALA A 128 -2.17 -0.45 -20.18
CA ALA A 128 -2.70 0.63 -20.99
C ALA A 128 -1.58 1.33 -21.77
N GLY A 129 -1.76 1.48 -23.08
CA GLY A 129 -0.75 2.08 -23.97
C GLY A 129 0.50 1.24 -24.25
N GLN A 130 0.61 -0.01 -23.73
CA GLN A 130 1.79 -0.86 -23.89
C GLN A 130 1.43 -2.27 -24.37
N ALA A 131 1.04 -2.44 -25.62
CA ALA A 131 0.55 -3.71 -26.20
C ALA A 131 1.49 -4.93 -25.99
N GLY A 132 2.79 -4.73 -25.91
CA GLY A 132 3.79 -5.80 -25.70
C GLY A 132 3.96 -6.26 -24.26
N ARG A 133 3.45 -5.51 -23.27
CA ARG A 133 3.64 -5.75 -21.83
C ARG A 133 2.31 -6.12 -21.19
N LEU A 134 2.25 -7.31 -20.56
CA LEU A 134 1.07 -7.71 -19.79
C LEU A 134 1.00 -6.95 -18.45
N SER A 135 -0.23 -6.61 -18.06
CA SER A 135 -0.54 -6.05 -16.75
C SER A 135 -0.36 -7.11 -15.65
N GLU A 136 -0.09 -6.70 -14.40
CA GLU A 136 -0.06 -7.61 -13.26
C GLU A 136 -1.43 -8.25 -12.98
N HIS A 137 -2.51 -7.65 -13.42
CA HIS A 137 -3.83 -8.28 -13.45
C HIS A 137 -3.86 -9.58 -14.28
N ALA A 138 -3.07 -9.66 -15.35
CA ALA A 138 -3.00 -10.86 -16.20
C ALA A 138 -2.34 -12.06 -15.50
N PHE A 139 -1.69 -11.81 -14.37
CA PHE A 139 -1.08 -12.82 -13.52
C PHE A 139 -1.82 -13.00 -12.19
N GLY A 140 -2.96 -12.33 -12.01
CA GLY A 140 -3.71 -12.31 -10.76
C GLY A 140 -2.96 -11.63 -9.61
N ARG A 141 -1.94 -10.81 -9.90
CA ARG A 141 -1.08 -10.18 -8.92
C ARG A 141 -1.43 -8.73 -8.62
N ALA A 142 -2.58 -8.24 -9.13
CA ALA A 142 -3.07 -6.89 -8.89
C ALA A 142 -4.56 -6.87 -8.55
N ILE A 143 -4.97 -5.85 -7.79
CA ILE A 143 -6.37 -5.53 -7.48
C ILE A 143 -6.59 -4.02 -7.50
N ASP A 144 -7.73 -3.59 -8.06
CA ASP A 144 -8.16 -2.19 -8.16
C ASP A 144 -9.25 -1.90 -7.13
N LEU A 145 -8.87 -1.30 -5.98
CA LEU A 145 -9.78 -1.00 -4.89
C LEU A 145 -10.63 0.24 -5.21
N ALA A 146 -11.93 0.09 -5.24
CA ALA A 146 -12.90 1.17 -5.51
C ALA A 146 -13.41 1.84 -4.23
N GLY A 147 -13.38 1.15 -3.09
CA GLY A 147 -13.86 1.70 -1.82
C GLY A 147 -14.05 0.66 -0.73
N PHE A 148 -14.63 1.14 0.39
CA PHE A 148 -14.85 0.37 1.59
C PHE A 148 -16.24 0.66 2.15
N GLU A 149 -16.78 -0.28 2.93
CA GLU A 149 -17.99 -0.10 3.71
C GLU A 149 -17.68 -0.46 5.17
N LEU A 150 -18.09 0.38 6.08
CA LEU A 150 -17.92 0.19 7.51
C LEU A 150 -19.12 -0.55 8.11
N GLU A 151 -18.99 -1.06 9.34
CA GLU A 151 -20.00 -1.83 10.03
C GLU A 151 -21.32 -1.09 10.27
N ASP A 152 -21.30 0.26 10.24
CA ASP A 152 -22.48 1.11 10.34
C ASP A 152 -23.12 1.49 8.98
N GLY A 153 -22.64 0.86 7.88
CA GLY A 153 -23.09 1.15 6.53
C GLY A 153 -22.43 2.38 5.89
N THR A 154 -21.51 3.07 6.59
CA THR A 154 -20.78 4.21 6.01
C THR A 154 -19.95 3.76 4.81
N ALA A 155 -20.24 4.31 3.63
CA ALA A 155 -19.49 4.06 2.42
C ALA A 155 -18.33 5.05 2.26
N ILE A 156 -17.16 4.53 1.91
CA ILE A 156 -15.95 5.31 1.56
C ILE A 156 -15.58 4.93 0.14
N VAL A 157 -15.78 5.83 -0.81
CA VAL A 157 -15.58 5.59 -2.25
C VAL A 157 -14.38 6.40 -2.72
N VAL A 158 -13.42 5.76 -3.39
CA VAL A 158 -12.18 6.42 -3.84
C VAL A 158 -12.51 7.60 -4.75
N LYS A 159 -13.32 7.38 -5.79
CA LYS A 159 -13.73 8.40 -6.76
C LYS A 159 -14.30 9.67 -6.10
N ASP A 160 -15.13 9.50 -5.06
CA ASP A 160 -15.91 10.60 -4.49
C ASP A 160 -15.19 11.30 -3.33
N HIS A 161 -14.26 10.60 -2.69
CA HIS A 161 -13.67 11.09 -1.43
C HIS A 161 -12.17 11.34 -1.50
N TRP A 162 -11.49 10.91 -2.57
CA TRP A 162 -10.03 11.06 -2.69
C TRP A 162 -9.60 12.52 -2.67
N GLN A 163 -10.22 13.36 -3.51
CA GLN A 163 -9.91 14.79 -3.61
C GLN A 163 -10.57 15.64 -2.52
N GLY A 164 -11.38 15.02 -1.67
CA GLY A 164 -12.09 15.71 -0.61
C GLY A 164 -11.27 15.97 0.65
N GLY A 165 -11.92 16.59 1.62
CA GLY A 165 -11.43 16.73 2.98
C GLY A 165 -12.11 15.76 3.95
N GLY A 166 -11.79 15.87 5.25
CA GLY A 166 -12.45 15.15 6.31
C GLY A 166 -12.00 13.69 6.49
N LYS A 167 -12.82 12.92 7.22
CA LYS A 167 -12.45 11.58 7.70
C LYS A 167 -12.25 10.57 6.56
N ARG A 168 -13.07 10.64 5.49
CA ARG A 168 -13.00 9.69 4.36
C ARG A 168 -11.74 9.88 3.55
N ALA A 169 -11.38 11.11 3.20
CA ALA A 169 -10.13 11.41 2.50
C ALA A 169 -8.92 11.04 3.34
N ARG A 170 -8.92 11.38 4.63
CA ARG A 170 -7.85 11.02 5.55
C ARG A 170 -7.64 9.51 5.66
N PHE A 171 -8.73 8.75 5.78
CA PHE A 171 -8.68 7.29 5.76
C PHE A 171 -8.05 6.75 4.48
N LEU A 172 -8.48 7.22 3.29
CA LEU A 172 -7.93 6.78 2.01
C LEU A 172 -6.43 7.06 1.89
N ARG A 173 -5.97 8.24 2.29
CA ARG A 173 -4.54 8.58 2.27
C ARG A 173 -3.74 7.78 3.30
N GLU A 174 -4.30 7.53 4.45
CA GLU A 174 -3.66 6.73 5.49
C GLU A 174 -3.44 5.29 5.04
N ILE A 175 -4.47 4.68 4.42
CA ILE A 175 -4.32 3.30 3.94
C ILE A 175 -3.36 3.20 2.75
N THR A 176 -3.32 4.16 1.83
CA THR A 176 -2.38 4.14 0.72
C THR A 176 -0.93 4.31 1.18
N ASN A 177 -0.67 5.19 2.14
CA ASN A 177 0.65 5.28 2.78
C ASN A 177 1.06 3.97 3.44
N GLY A 178 0.13 3.29 4.10
CA GLY A 178 0.36 1.99 4.73
C GLY A 178 0.55 0.84 3.74
N ALA A 179 -0.08 0.92 2.56
CA ALA A 179 -0.04 -0.11 1.53
C ALA A 179 1.39 -0.41 1.03
N CYS A 180 2.29 0.57 1.04
CA CYS A 180 3.69 0.42 0.61
C CYS A 180 4.49 -0.64 1.40
N ARG A 181 3.97 -1.10 2.55
CA ARG A 181 4.59 -2.19 3.32
C ARG A 181 4.16 -3.58 2.84
N HIS A 182 3.09 -3.65 2.05
CA HIS A 182 2.43 -4.89 1.65
C HIS A 182 2.47 -5.13 0.15
N PHE A 183 2.58 -4.05 -0.66
CA PHE A 183 2.51 -4.10 -2.11
C PHE A 183 3.75 -3.49 -2.75
N SER A 184 4.16 -4.04 -3.90
CA SER A 184 5.29 -3.56 -4.69
C SER A 184 4.95 -2.26 -5.41
N VAL A 185 3.71 -2.18 -5.93
CA VAL A 185 3.20 -0.99 -6.61
C VAL A 185 1.92 -0.54 -5.93
N VAL A 186 1.85 0.75 -5.65
CA VAL A 186 0.66 1.45 -5.17
C VAL A 186 0.44 2.67 -6.06
N LEU A 187 -0.65 2.66 -6.84
CA LEU A 187 -1.08 3.79 -7.66
C LEU A 187 -2.40 4.33 -7.13
N THR A 188 -2.53 5.64 -7.12
CA THR A 188 -3.65 6.37 -6.55
C THR A 188 -4.24 7.31 -7.58
N PRO A 189 -5.36 7.97 -7.33
CA PRO A 189 -5.90 9.00 -8.21
C PRO A 189 -4.95 10.16 -8.51
N ASP A 190 -3.90 10.34 -7.72
CA ASP A 190 -2.86 11.35 -7.96
C ASP A 190 -1.70 10.81 -8.83
N SER A 191 -1.67 9.51 -9.14
CA SER A 191 -0.59 8.88 -9.90
C SER A 191 -0.65 9.16 -11.40
N ASP A 192 -1.83 9.00 -12.00
CA ASP A 192 -2.12 9.21 -13.41
C ASP A 192 -3.62 9.18 -13.70
N ARG A 193 -3.99 9.49 -14.97
CA ARG A 193 -5.39 9.57 -15.41
C ARG A 193 -6.14 8.23 -15.35
N ASP A 194 -5.45 7.12 -15.52
CA ASP A 194 -6.09 5.80 -15.58
C ASP A 194 -6.55 5.32 -14.19
N HIS A 195 -5.95 5.89 -13.12
CA HIS A 195 -6.25 5.53 -11.72
C HIS A 195 -7.16 6.55 -10.99
N TRP A 196 -7.80 7.50 -11.70
CA TRP A 196 -8.58 8.60 -11.10
C TRP A 196 -9.69 8.18 -10.14
N ASN A 197 -10.18 6.96 -10.20
CA ASN A 197 -11.35 6.47 -9.45
C ASN A 197 -11.10 5.24 -8.58
N HIS A 198 -9.83 4.76 -8.48
CA HIS A 198 -9.46 3.58 -7.70
C HIS A 198 -8.02 3.65 -7.20
N ILE A 199 -7.69 2.74 -6.30
CA ILE A 199 -6.32 2.50 -5.83
C ILE A 199 -5.88 1.17 -6.41
N HIS A 200 -4.85 1.17 -7.26
CA HIS A 200 -4.24 -0.03 -7.78
C HIS A 200 -3.16 -0.53 -6.82
N LEU A 201 -3.23 -1.80 -6.46
CA LEU A 201 -2.27 -2.48 -5.60
C LEU A 201 -1.76 -3.74 -6.28
N ASP A 202 -0.42 -3.91 -6.40
CA ASP A 202 0.13 -5.14 -6.95
C ASP A 202 1.34 -5.68 -6.16
N VAL A 203 1.58 -6.99 -6.32
CA VAL A 203 2.72 -7.72 -5.75
C VAL A 203 3.67 -8.21 -6.85
N GLY A 204 3.65 -7.58 -8.01
CA GLY A 204 4.53 -7.89 -9.12
C GLY A 204 5.99 -7.49 -8.88
N PRO A 205 6.86 -7.71 -9.89
CA PRO A 205 8.30 -7.49 -9.75
C PRO A 205 8.70 -6.02 -9.83
N SER A 206 7.82 -5.13 -10.31
CA SER A 206 8.09 -3.69 -10.35
C SER A 206 7.93 -3.07 -8.97
N THR A 207 8.61 -1.94 -8.72
CA THR A 207 8.48 -1.21 -7.45
C THR A 207 8.12 0.24 -7.75
N ARG A 208 6.95 0.67 -7.31
CA ARG A 208 6.49 2.06 -7.37
C ARG A 208 5.52 2.33 -6.22
N CYS A 209 6.01 2.93 -5.17
CA CYS A 209 5.19 3.32 -4.04
C CYS A 209 5.32 4.84 -3.82
N ALA A 210 4.40 5.58 -4.44
CA ALA A 210 4.26 7.03 -4.33
C ALA A 210 2.76 7.32 -4.12
N PRO A 211 2.26 7.12 -2.88
CA PRO A 211 0.87 7.35 -2.53
C PRO A 211 0.51 8.83 -2.47
#